data_b9e359994946f103727c43404934781a
#
_entry.id   b9e359994946f103727c43404934781a
#
_cell.length_a   1.000
_cell.length_b   1.000
_cell.length_c   1.000
_cell.angle_alpha   90.00
_cell.angle_beta   90.00
_cell.angle_gamma   90.00
#
_symmetry.space_group_name_H-M   'P 1'
#
loop_
_entity.id
_entity.type
_entity.pdbx_description
1 polymer ?
#
loop_
_entity_poly.entity_id
_entity_poly.type
_entity_poly.pdbx_seq_one_letter_code
_entity_poly.pdbx_strand_id
1 'polypeptide(L)'
;MPQPMKGPRFGGNAAHSRIILRNLTSQLFEHGRVVTTLAKAKQVRPIAEKLITRAKVDTVANRRIVNKTITDKGVSHVLFTEIAPMMAERNGGYTRITRIGDRKGDAAPMAVIELVTDKLAAKDTADDVKAKIAQADESASAESAEDAPATSAAADESEADVPAEETSADKA
;
A
#
# COMPACT_ATOMS: atom_id res chain seq x y z
N MET A 1 16.59 -20.24 36.18
CA MET A 1 16.55 -19.09 35.28
C MET A 1 15.18 -19.01 34.62
N PRO A 2 14.49 -17.87 34.62
CA PRO A 2 13.23 -17.74 33.90
C PRO A 2 13.46 -17.89 32.38
N GLN A 3 12.64 -18.69 31.71
CA GLN A 3 12.72 -18.85 30.27
C GLN A 3 12.17 -17.57 29.58
N PRO A 4 12.83 -17.08 28.52
CA PRO A 4 12.32 -15.94 27.78
C PRO A 4 10.96 -16.28 27.14
N MET A 5 10.06 -15.30 27.08
CA MET A 5 8.76 -15.46 26.45
C MET A 5 8.92 -15.81 24.98
N LYS A 6 8.35 -16.93 24.56
CA LYS A 6 8.43 -17.45 23.17
C LYS A 6 7.48 -16.73 22.18
N GLY A 7 7.00 -15.54 22.48
CA GLY A 7 6.07 -14.81 21.65
C GLY A 7 4.61 -15.28 21.77
N PRO A 8 3.70 -14.70 20.94
CA PRO A 8 2.27 -15.00 21.03
C PRO A 8 1.95 -16.45 20.67
N ARG A 9 1.06 -17.06 21.43
CA ARG A 9 0.53 -18.40 21.15
C ARG A 9 -0.79 -18.28 20.37
N PHE A 10 -0.92 -19.01 19.27
CA PHE A 10 -2.11 -19.01 18.40
C PHE A 10 -2.86 -20.35 18.41
N GLY A 11 -2.48 -21.25 19.26
CA GLY A 11 -3.08 -22.56 19.39
C GLY A 11 -2.62 -23.26 20.67
N GLY A 12 -3.15 -24.45 20.94
CA GLY A 12 -2.84 -25.23 22.14
C GLY A 12 -1.36 -25.63 22.21
N ASN A 13 -0.71 -25.89 21.09
CA ASN A 13 0.70 -26.28 21.03
C ASN A 13 1.47 -25.61 19.88
N ALA A 14 2.79 -25.76 19.88
CA ALA A 14 3.66 -25.14 18.87
C ALA A 14 3.42 -25.69 17.44
N ALA A 15 3.06 -26.98 17.32
CA ALA A 15 2.75 -27.58 16.01
C ALA A 15 1.48 -26.98 15.42
N HIS A 16 0.43 -26.86 16.21
CA HIS A 16 -0.83 -26.26 15.80
C HIS A 16 -0.66 -24.80 15.41
N SER A 17 0.11 -24.01 16.16
CA SER A 17 0.44 -22.62 15.79
C SER A 17 1.11 -22.51 14.41
N ARG A 18 2.03 -23.43 14.09
CA ARG A 18 2.68 -23.48 12.77
C ARG A 18 1.68 -23.79 11.66
N ILE A 19 0.76 -24.73 11.89
CA ILE A 19 -0.27 -25.11 10.91
C ILE A 19 -1.19 -23.92 10.64
N ILE A 20 -1.66 -23.21 11.66
CA ILE A 20 -2.49 -22.00 11.50
C ILE A 20 -1.79 -20.96 10.61
N LEU A 21 -0.51 -20.67 10.89
CA LEU A 21 0.24 -19.67 10.12
C LEU A 21 0.50 -20.12 8.68
N ARG A 22 0.76 -21.42 8.44
CA ARG A 22 0.90 -21.98 7.09
C ARG A 22 -0.38 -21.86 6.29
N ASN A 23 -1.52 -22.24 6.88
CA ASN A 23 -2.82 -22.17 6.22
C ASN A 23 -3.19 -20.70 5.87
N LEU A 24 -2.96 -19.76 6.81
CA LEU A 24 -3.18 -18.35 6.53
C LEU A 24 -2.26 -17.83 5.42
N THR A 25 -1.02 -18.31 5.33
CA THR A 25 -0.09 -17.93 4.27
C THR A 25 -0.54 -18.50 2.92
N SER A 26 -1.01 -19.75 2.88
CA SER A 26 -1.57 -20.37 1.66
C SER A 26 -2.79 -19.60 1.17
N GLN A 27 -3.75 -19.29 2.06
CA GLN A 27 -4.93 -18.49 1.72
C GLN A 27 -4.56 -17.07 1.24
N LEU A 28 -3.50 -16.47 1.80
CA LEU A 28 -3.02 -15.17 1.34
C LEU A 28 -2.53 -15.22 -0.11
N PHE A 29 -1.84 -16.27 -0.50
CA PHE A 29 -1.36 -16.43 -1.88
C PHE A 29 -2.46 -16.82 -2.86
N GLU A 30 -3.46 -17.55 -2.41
CA GLU A 30 -4.61 -17.96 -3.21
C GLU A 30 -5.58 -16.80 -3.49
N HIS A 31 -5.90 -16.02 -2.46
CA HIS A 31 -6.92 -14.97 -2.53
C HIS A 31 -6.36 -13.54 -2.62
N GLY A 32 -5.04 -13.37 -2.50
CA GLY A 32 -4.40 -12.05 -2.49
C GLY A 32 -4.60 -11.24 -1.21
N ARG A 33 -5.65 -11.52 -0.41
CA ARG A 33 -5.96 -10.86 0.86
C ARG A 33 -6.67 -11.78 1.84
N VAL A 34 -6.41 -11.61 3.14
CA VAL A 34 -7.04 -12.39 4.21
C VAL A 34 -7.38 -11.50 5.40
N VAL A 35 -8.59 -11.67 5.94
CA VAL A 35 -9.04 -11.02 7.18
C VAL A 35 -8.71 -11.93 8.37
N THR A 36 -7.96 -11.42 9.34
CA THR A 36 -7.60 -12.17 10.54
C THR A 36 -7.32 -11.24 11.72
N THR A 37 -6.98 -11.79 12.89
CA THR A 37 -6.59 -10.94 14.01
C THR A 37 -5.23 -10.29 13.75
N LEU A 38 -5.04 -9.07 14.23
CA LEU A 38 -3.81 -8.29 14.05
C LEU A 38 -2.55 -9.06 14.51
N ALA A 39 -2.64 -9.82 15.60
CA ALA A 39 -1.53 -10.64 16.10
C ALA A 39 -1.13 -11.75 15.11
N LYS A 40 -2.10 -12.44 14.52
CA LYS A 40 -1.85 -13.46 13.48
C LYS A 40 -1.30 -12.83 12.19
N ALA A 41 -1.87 -11.71 11.73
CA ALA A 41 -1.38 -10.98 10.57
C ALA A 41 0.10 -10.58 10.71
N LYS A 42 0.49 -10.04 11.87
CA LYS A 42 1.89 -9.69 12.17
C LYS A 42 2.84 -10.89 12.12
N GLN A 43 2.38 -12.10 12.46
CA GLN A 43 3.19 -13.32 12.42
C GLN A 43 3.20 -14.00 11.03
N VAL A 44 2.15 -13.84 10.24
CA VAL A 44 2.08 -14.33 8.85
C VAL A 44 3.00 -13.51 7.95
N ARG A 45 3.09 -12.20 8.15
CA ARG A 45 3.90 -11.29 7.35
C ARG A 45 5.33 -11.78 7.10
N PRO A 46 6.18 -12.07 8.10
CA PRO A 46 7.56 -12.52 7.86
C PRO A 46 7.64 -13.87 7.17
N ILE A 47 6.64 -14.74 7.33
CA ILE A 47 6.59 -16.03 6.64
C ILE A 47 6.31 -15.81 5.16
N ALA A 48 5.26 -15.04 4.85
CA ALA A 48 4.88 -14.72 3.48
C ALA A 48 6.02 -13.99 2.73
N GLU A 49 6.62 -12.99 3.34
CA GLU A 49 7.72 -12.23 2.72
C GLU A 49 8.94 -13.10 2.42
N LYS A 50 9.32 -14.01 3.32
CA LYS A 50 10.40 -14.97 3.07
C LYS A 50 10.09 -15.92 1.91
N LEU A 51 8.85 -16.37 1.79
CA LEU A 51 8.44 -17.26 0.70
C LEU A 51 8.45 -16.53 -0.65
N ILE A 52 7.96 -15.30 -0.72
CA ILE A 52 8.00 -14.46 -1.92
C ILE A 52 9.46 -14.20 -2.33
N THR A 53 10.33 -13.82 -1.39
CA THR A 53 11.75 -13.61 -1.68
C THR A 53 12.41 -14.87 -2.25
N ARG A 54 12.06 -16.06 -1.76
CA ARG A 54 12.54 -17.34 -2.30
C ARG A 54 11.96 -17.65 -3.68
N ALA A 55 10.69 -17.31 -3.89
CA ALA A 55 10.01 -17.56 -5.16
C ALA A 55 10.53 -16.69 -6.31
N LYS A 56 11.07 -15.50 -6.03
CA LYS A 56 11.70 -14.63 -7.05
C LYS A 56 12.86 -15.28 -7.79
N VAL A 57 13.53 -16.25 -7.17
CA VAL A 57 14.60 -17.03 -7.79
C VAL A 57 14.09 -18.45 -7.99
N ASP A 58 13.61 -18.76 -9.20
CA ASP A 58 13.01 -20.06 -9.52
C ASP A 58 14.08 -21.13 -9.68
N THR A 59 14.49 -21.73 -8.57
CA THR A 59 15.39 -22.88 -8.51
C THR A 59 14.68 -24.06 -7.87
N VAL A 60 15.13 -25.28 -8.23
CA VAL A 60 14.59 -26.51 -7.62
C VAL A 60 14.77 -26.49 -6.08
N ALA A 61 15.87 -25.94 -5.59
CA ALA A 61 16.09 -25.79 -4.16
C ALA A 61 15.06 -24.87 -3.49
N ASN A 62 14.78 -23.73 -4.09
CA ASN A 62 13.79 -22.79 -3.57
C ASN A 62 12.37 -23.36 -3.65
N ARG A 63 12.00 -24.06 -4.73
CA ARG A 63 10.71 -24.80 -4.84
C ARG A 63 10.54 -25.81 -3.73
N ARG A 64 11.58 -26.57 -3.37
CA ARG A 64 11.54 -27.53 -2.25
C ARG A 64 11.35 -26.83 -0.89
N ILE A 65 11.98 -25.67 -0.68
CA ILE A 65 11.82 -24.87 0.55
C ILE A 65 10.39 -24.33 0.67
N VAL A 66 9.83 -23.80 -0.41
CA VAL A 66 8.46 -23.28 -0.47
C VAL A 66 7.47 -24.41 -0.19
N ASN A 67 7.58 -25.56 -0.87
CA ASN A 67 6.70 -26.72 -0.69
C ASN A 67 6.78 -27.35 0.71
N LYS A 68 7.86 -27.15 1.45
CA LYS A 68 7.92 -27.53 2.86
C LYS A 68 6.95 -26.72 3.73
N THR A 69 6.61 -25.51 3.31
CA THR A 69 5.71 -24.62 4.04
C THR A 69 4.30 -24.64 3.45
N ILE A 70 4.17 -24.51 2.14
CA ILE A 70 2.89 -24.56 1.42
C ILE A 70 2.66 -26.00 0.98
N THR A 71 1.62 -26.63 1.51
CA THR A 71 1.31 -28.05 1.22
C THR A 71 0.60 -28.18 -0.12
N ASP A 72 -0.17 -27.17 -0.51
CA ASP A 72 -0.92 -27.14 -1.76
C ASP A 72 -0.02 -26.79 -2.93
N LYS A 73 0.02 -27.71 -3.92
CA LYS A 73 0.82 -27.55 -5.14
C LYS A 73 0.26 -26.46 -6.06
N GLY A 74 -1.08 -26.28 -6.08
CA GLY A 74 -1.74 -25.22 -6.85
C GLY A 74 -1.31 -23.84 -6.38
N VAL A 75 -1.39 -23.59 -5.08
CA VAL A 75 -0.95 -22.32 -4.48
C VAL A 75 0.56 -22.09 -4.67
N SER A 76 1.36 -23.16 -4.58
CA SER A 76 2.79 -23.05 -4.88
C SER A 76 3.02 -22.68 -6.35
N HIS A 77 2.25 -23.19 -7.28
CA HIS A 77 2.35 -22.84 -8.70
C HIS A 77 2.01 -21.36 -8.91
N VAL A 78 0.89 -20.87 -8.40
CA VAL A 78 0.48 -19.45 -8.45
C VAL A 78 1.56 -18.55 -7.89
N LEU A 79 2.20 -18.94 -6.78
CA LEU A 79 3.29 -18.16 -6.18
C LEU A 79 4.48 -17.95 -7.15
N PHE A 80 4.88 -18.98 -7.91
CA PHE A 80 6.02 -18.88 -8.84
C PHE A 80 5.65 -18.27 -10.19
N THR A 81 4.42 -18.50 -10.70
CA THR A 81 3.99 -18.04 -12.02
C THR A 81 3.40 -16.64 -12.02
N GLU A 82 2.71 -16.24 -10.97
CA GLU A 82 1.98 -14.99 -10.92
C GLU A 82 2.59 -14.01 -9.91
N ILE A 83 2.73 -14.42 -8.65
CA ILE A 83 3.14 -13.51 -7.58
C ILE A 83 4.63 -13.14 -7.68
N ALA A 84 5.50 -14.09 -7.97
CA ALA A 84 6.95 -13.84 -8.04
C ALA A 84 7.34 -12.86 -9.14
N PRO A 85 6.83 -12.97 -10.39
CA PRO A 85 7.10 -11.97 -11.44
C PRO A 85 6.56 -10.58 -11.09
N MET A 86 5.35 -10.52 -10.50
CA MET A 86 4.72 -9.27 -10.08
C MET A 86 5.53 -8.51 -9.03
N MET A 87 6.28 -9.26 -8.19
CA MET A 87 7.11 -8.71 -7.11
C MET A 87 8.59 -8.60 -7.49
N ALA A 88 8.99 -8.88 -8.73
CA ALA A 88 10.40 -8.97 -9.15
C ALA A 88 11.18 -7.68 -8.86
N GLU A 89 10.61 -6.53 -9.15
CA GLU A 89 11.24 -5.22 -9.00
C GLU A 89 11.28 -4.73 -7.54
N ARG A 90 10.48 -5.33 -6.65
CA ARG A 90 10.34 -4.88 -5.27
C ARG A 90 11.36 -5.60 -4.38
N ASN A 91 12.17 -4.87 -3.61
CA ASN A 91 13.20 -5.43 -2.71
C ASN A 91 12.68 -5.82 -1.32
N GLY A 92 11.35 -5.88 -1.12
CA GLY A 92 10.71 -6.21 0.15
C GLY A 92 9.40 -5.45 0.34
N GLY A 93 8.73 -5.67 1.49
CA GLY A 93 7.45 -5.02 1.75
C GLY A 93 6.36 -5.51 0.80
N TYR A 94 6.31 -6.81 0.54
CA TYR A 94 5.34 -7.42 -0.36
C TYR A 94 3.94 -7.49 0.21
N THR A 95 3.80 -7.28 1.52
CA THR A 95 2.52 -7.37 2.23
C THR A 95 2.20 -6.09 2.98
N ARG A 96 0.91 -5.73 2.98
CA ARG A 96 0.35 -4.61 3.75
C ARG A 96 -0.62 -5.13 4.79
N ILE A 97 -0.59 -4.56 5.99
CA ILE A 97 -1.54 -4.89 7.07
C ILE A 97 -2.34 -3.63 7.39
N THR A 98 -3.64 -3.69 7.18
CA THR A 98 -4.59 -2.61 7.48
C THR A 98 -5.51 -3.04 8.61
N ARG A 99 -5.66 -2.22 9.65
CA ARG A 99 -6.61 -2.47 10.74
C ARG A 99 -8.02 -2.17 10.27
N ILE A 100 -8.97 -3.05 10.66
CA ILE A 100 -10.40 -2.88 10.32
C ILE A 100 -11.16 -2.35 11.54
N GLY A 101 -10.78 -2.78 12.75
CA GLY A 101 -11.47 -2.50 14.01
C GLY A 101 -11.46 -3.73 14.90
N ASP A 102 -12.28 -3.72 15.92
CA ASP A 102 -12.36 -4.81 16.88
C ASP A 102 -13.53 -5.75 16.55
N ARG A 103 -13.34 -7.04 16.78
CA ARG A 103 -14.37 -8.06 16.52
C ARG A 103 -15.50 -7.96 17.57
N LYS A 104 -16.75 -7.98 17.09
CA LYS A 104 -17.92 -8.00 17.96
C LYS A 104 -17.90 -9.29 18.80
N GLY A 105 -18.03 -9.17 20.09
CA GLY A 105 -18.07 -10.25 21.07
C GLY A 105 -16.84 -10.29 21.97
N ASP A 106 -15.64 -10.48 21.43
CA ASP A 106 -14.40 -10.62 22.20
C ASP A 106 -13.44 -9.41 22.08
N ALA A 107 -13.85 -8.36 21.39
CA ALA A 107 -13.04 -7.15 21.15
C ALA A 107 -11.62 -7.43 20.64
N ALA A 108 -11.42 -8.55 19.93
CA ALA A 108 -10.13 -8.88 19.36
C ALA A 108 -9.80 -7.91 18.20
N PRO A 109 -8.62 -7.25 18.15
CA PRO A 109 -8.25 -6.36 17.06
C PRO A 109 -8.09 -7.14 15.76
N MET A 110 -8.91 -6.78 14.76
CA MET A 110 -8.92 -7.40 13.44
C MET A 110 -8.08 -6.59 12.44
N ALA A 111 -7.52 -7.27 11.46
CA ALA A 111 -6.76 -6.67 10.38
C ALA A 111 -6.92 -7.47 9.09
N VAL A 112 -6.80 -6.78 7.97
CA VAL A 112 -6.57 -7.37 6.65
C VAL A 112 -5.07 -7.45 6.44
N ILE A 113 -4.57 -8.60 5.99
CA ILE A 113 -3.27 -8.71 5.36
C ILE A 113 -3.49 -8.93 3.87
N GLU A 114 -2.80 -8.17 3.04
CA GLU A 114 -2.94 -8.20 1.58
C GLU A 114 -1.58 -8.16 0.88
N LEU A 115 -1.52 -8.67 -0.33
CA LEU A 115 -0.36 -8.55 -1.22
C LEU A 115 -0.39 -7.16 -1.86
N VAL A 116 0.75 -6.47 -1.87
CA VAL A 116 0.89 -5.15 -2.48
C VAL A 116 1.17 -5.33 -3.96
N THR A 117 0.12 -5.19 -4.78
CA THR A 117 0.21 -5.30 -6.25
C THR A 117 0.55 -3.98 -6.93
N ASP A 118 0.54 -2.86 -6.16
CA ASP A 118 0.86 -1.54 -6.68
C ASP A 118 2.27 -1.53 -7.27
N LYS A 119 2.43 -1.01 -8.49
CA LYS A 119 3.75 -0.73 -9.04
C LYS A 119 4.48 0.22 -8.09
N LEU A 120 5.78 -0.01 -7.90
CA LEU A 120 6.61 0.97 -7.19
C LEU A 120 6.49 2.28 -7.96
N ALA A 121 5.93 3.32 -7.33
CA ALA A 121 6.18 4.67 -7.79
C ALA A 121 7.70 4.82 -7.85
N ALA A 122 8.22 5.21 -9.02
CA ALA A 122 9.63 5.55 -9.14
C ALA A 122 9.92 6.52 -7.99
N LYS A 123 10.81 6.15 -7.07
CA LYS A 123 11.37 7.12 -6.15
C LYS A 123 12.05 8.12 -7.06
N ASP A 124 11.52 9.34 -7.11
CA ASP A 124 12.27 10.45 -7.66
C ASP A 124 13.63 10.41 -6.96
N THR A 125 14.65 9.99 -7.68
CA THR A 125 16.02 10.04 -7.17
C THR A 125 16.33 11.50 -6.93
N ALA A 126 17.20 11.79 -5.98
CA ALA A 126 17.58 13.18 -5.68
C ALA A 126 18.04 13.93 -6.94
N ASP A 127 18.51 13.19 -7.94
CA ASP A 127 18.90 13.69 -9.25
C ASP A 127 17.70 14.09 -10.12
N ASP A 128 16.59 13.34 -10.10
CA ASP A 128 15.36 13.67 -10.80
C ASP A 128 14.67 14.91 -10.21
N VAL A 129 14.70 15.03 -8.88
CA VAL A 129 14.18 16.22 -8.16
C VAL A 129 15.02 17.45 -8.50
N LYS A 130 16.35 17.30 -8.55
CA LYS A 130 17.28 18.37 -8.90
C LYS A 130 17.13 18.80 -10.36
N ALA A 131 16.89 17.86 -11.29
CA ALA A 131 16.59 18.16 -12.68
C ALA A 131 15.26 18.89 -12.86
N LYS A 132 14.21 18.50 -12.12
CA LYS A 132 12.91 19.19 -12.13
C LYS A 132 12.99 20.59 -11.54
N ILE A 133 13.79 20.80 -10.48
CA ILE A 133 14.01 22.12 -9.89
C ILE A 133 14.78 23.02 -10.88
N ALA A 134 15.83 22.51 -11.53
CA ALA A 134 16.58 23.27 -12.52
C ALA A 134 15.74 23.69 -13.73
N GLN A 135 14.81 22.83 -14.18
CA GLN A 135 13.85 23.17 -15.25
C GLN A 135 12.78 24.19 -14.82
N ALA A 136 12.39 24.17 -13.55
CA ALA A 136 11.46 25.15 -13.01
C ALA A 136 12.08 26.54 -12.88
N ASP A 137 13.36 26.61 -12.50
CA ASP A 137 14.11 27.89 -12.42
C ASP A 137 14.39 28.47 -13.81
N GLU A 138 14.61 27.63 -14.82
CA GLU A 138 14.81 28.08 -16.20
C GLU A 138 13.51 28.60 -16.85
N SER A 139 12.35 27.98 -16.51
CA SER A 139 11.04 28.49 -16.99
C SER A 139 10.61 29.78 -16.27
N ALA A 140 10.98 29.97 -15.00
CA ALA A 140 10.68 31.21 -14.26
C ALA A 140 11.54 32.39 -14.70
N SER A 141 12.75 32.16 -15.23
CA SER A 141 13.61 33.19 -15.77
C SER A 141 13.25 33.63 -17.22
N ALA A 142 12.50 32.81 -17.95
CA ALA A 142 12.03 33.13 -19.29
C ALA A 142 10.75 33.97 -19.30
N GLU A 143 9.95 33.95 -18.25
CA GLU A 143 8.67 34.68 -18.14
C GLU A 143 8.81 36.09 -17.55
N SER A 144 10.01 36.49 -17.10
CA SER A 144 10.27 37.83 -16.55
C SER A 144 10.90 38.85 -17.57
N ALA A 145 10.99 38.53 -18.86
CA ALA A 145 11.65 39.33 -19.85
C ALA A 145 10.72 40.05 -20.89
N GLU A 146 9.40 39.85 -20.78
CA GLU A 146 8.44 40.55 -21.67
C GLU A 146 7.30 41.12 -20.81
N ASP A 147 7.45 42.29 -20.24
CA ASP A 147 6.45 43.36 -20.17
C ASP A 147 7.00 44.59 -19.44
N ALA A 148 7.24 45.67 -20.15
CA ALA A 148 7.26 47.05 -19.67
C ALA A 148 7.11 48.03 -20.85
N PRO A 149 6.63 49.25 -20.62
CA PRO A 149 5.23 49.66 -20.69
C PRO A 149 4.99 50.75 -21.75
N ALA A 150 3.76 50.98 -22.15
CA ALA A 150 3.39 52.24 -22.79
C ALA A 150 2.05 52.76 -22.26
N THR A 151 2.20 53.89 -21.60
CA THR A 151 1.30 54.98 -21.22
C THR A 151 0.12 55.23 -22.17
N SER A 152 -1.11 55.47 -21.71
CA SER A 152 -1.74 56.77 -21.53
C SER A 152 -3.28 56.72 -21.53
N ALA A 153 -3.84 57.26 -20.48
CA ALA A 153 -4.81 58.36 -20.47
C ALA A 153 -6.29 58.10 -20.80
N ALA A 154 -7.06 58.62 -19.90
CA ALA A 154 -8.35 59.30 -19.95
C ALA A 154 -9.61 58.46 -19.73
N ALA A 155 -10.17 58.63 -18.55
CA ALA A 155 -11.37 59.40 -18.24
C ALA A 155 -12.70 58.78 -18.67
N ASP A 156 -13.55 58.62 -17.79
CA ASP A 156 -14.79 59.32 -17.49
C ASP A 156 -15.98 58.39 -17.09
N GLU A 157 -16.47 58.72 -15.98
CA GLU A 157 -17.84 58.84 -15.45
C GLU A 157 -18.94 57.81 -15.75
N SER A 158 -19.57 57.51 -14.69
CA SER A 158 -20.97 57.59 -14.24
C SER A 158 -21.67 56.24 -14.03
N GLU A 159 -22.05 56.08 -12.89
CA GLU A 159 -23.31 56.29 -12.15
C GLU A 159 -24.32 55.15 -12.22
N ALA A 160 -24.61 54.69 -11.00
CA ALA A 160 -25.92 54.33 -10.46
C ALA A 160 -26.70 53.14 -11.10
N ASP A 161 -27.16 52.20 -10.41
CA ASP A 161 -28.34 52.24 -9.55
C ASP A 161 -28.62 50.84 -8.95
N VAL A 162 -29.00 50.78 -7.70
CA VAL A 162 -29.67 49.70 -7.00
C VAL A 162 -31.19 50.04 -7.12
N PRO A 163 -32.17 49.16 -7.03
CA PRO A 163 -32.40 48.28 -5.87
C PRO A 163 -33.20 46.97 -6.15
N ALA A 164 -33.07 46.12 -5.16
CA ALA A 164 -34.07 45.44 -4.33
C ALA A 164 -35.32 44.77 -4.93
N GLU A 165 -35.66 43.74 -4.25
CA GLU A 165 -36.92 43.22 -3.72
C GLU A 165 -37.26 41.81 -4.21
N GLU A 166 -37.23 40.96 -3.25
CA GLU A 166 -38.32 40.36 -2.42
C GLU A 166 -39.20 39.34 -3.16
N THR A 167 -39.38 38.28 -2.58
CA THR A 167 -40.43 37.58 -1.83
C THR A 167 -40.63 36.16 -2.31
N SER A 168 -40.52 35.30 -1.38
CA SER A 168 -41.50 34.57 -0.59
C SER A 168 -42.10 33.32 -1.23
N ALA A 169 -41.98 32.30 -0.43
CA ALA A 169 -42.99 31.36 0.07
C ALA A 169 -43.55 30.34 -0.94
N ASP A 170 -43.56 29.16 -0.55
CA ASP A 170 -44.57 28.40 0.17
C ASP A 170 -44.83 27.02 -0.46
N LYS A 171 -44.71 26.03 0.40
CA LYS A 171 -45.65 24.92 0.59
C LYS A 171 -45.87 23.86 -0.52
N ALA A 172 -45.47 22.68 -0.23
CA ALA A 172 -46.32 21.52 0.10
C ALA A 172 -45.44 20.31 0.45
#